data_2ee2588ce12f39d51fb15af87f5594ef
#
_entry.id   2ee2588ce12f39d51fb15af87f5594ef
#
_cell.length_a   1.000
_cell.length_b   1.000
_cell.length_c   1.000
_cell.angle_alpha   90.00
_cell.angle_beta   90.00
_cell.angle_gamma   90.00
#
_symmetry.space_group_name_H-M   'P 1'
#
loop_
_entity.id
_entity.type
_entity.pdbx_description
1 polymer ?
#
loop_
_entity_poly.entity_id
_entity_poly.type
_entity_poly.pdbx_seq_one_letter_code
_entity_poly.pdbx_strand_id
1 'polypeptide(L)'
;MADFDRTPPQDIAAEQSVLGAMMLSKDAIADVTMTIRGEDYYRPVHQTIHEVILDLFGRGEPVDAVTVAGQLKRRGDLERIGGAPYLHQLISGVPTAANAGYYARIVRERAQLRSLVQAGTRVVQLGYADDGGDVDELINQAQSEIYAVSERGDSEDYRPITEFLDETVTELQELQKNGGMSSGVPTGFYQLDNLTHGLHPGQLVIVAARPAMGKSTLALDFCRNAAIHNEMTSVIFSLEMDGTEISRRMISAESGVSMSRLSSGDLEDADWTKIAQVLSRCSQAPLYIDDSP
;
A
#
# COMPACT_ATOMS: atom_id res chain seq x y z
N MET A 1 23.04 -12.83 25.34
CA MET A 1 22.53 -11.48 25.07
C MET A 1 23.54 -10.85 24.12
N ALA A 2 23.18 -10.70 22.85
CA ALA A 2 24.04 -9.99 21.91
C ALA A 2 23.97 -8.49 22.23
N ASP A 3 25.14 -7.92 22.46
CA ASP A 3 25.35 -6.50 22.77
C ASP A 3 24.87 -5.67 21.55
N PHE A 4 23.72 -5.00 21.67
CA PHE A 4 23.11 -4.18 20.61
C PHE A 4 23.72 -2.75 20.60
N ASP A 5 24.99 -2.60 20.96
CA ASP A 5 25.71 -1.35 20.80
C ASP A 5 26.09 -1.12 19.31
N ARG A 6 25.07 -1.14 18.45
CA ARG A 6 25.22 -0.85 17.03
C ARG A 6 24.84 0.59 16.76
N THR A 7 25.77 1.34 16.19
CA THR A 7 25.50 2.67 15.68
C THR A 7 24.31 2.62 14.71
N PRO A 8 23.29 3.48 14.85
CA PRO A 8 22.15 3.49 13.94
C PRO A 8 22.57 3.63 12.49
N PRO A 9 21.87 3.03 11.52
CA PRO A 9 22.21 3.13 10.10
C PRO A 9 22.33 4.58 9.66
N GLN A 10 23.49 4.97 9.13
CA GLN A 10 23.83 6.34 8.70
C GLN A 10 24.86 6.34 7.59
N ASP A 11 24.89 7.41 6.81
CA ASP A 11 25.94 7.73 5.86
C ASP A 11 26.16 9.24 5.83
N ILE A 12 27.09 9.68 6.70
CA ILE A 12 27.38 11.12 6.87
C ILE A 12 27.97 11.73 5.61
N ALA A 13 28.75 10.96 4.84
CA ALA A 13 29.34 11.45 3.61
C ALA A 13 28.26 11.71 2.53
N ALA A 14 27.28 10.82 2.43
CA ALA A 14 26.12 11.03 1.55
C ALA A 14 25.30 12.25 1.97
N GLU A 15 25.01 12.42 3.28
CA GLU A 15 24.27 13.59 3.80
C GLU A 15 25.00 14.90 3.47
N GLN A 16 26.33 14.95 3.68
CA GLN A 16 27.15 16.11 3.35
C GLN A 16 27.14 16.41 1.85
N SER A 17 27.22 15.36 1.03
CA SER A 17 27.19 15.49 -0.44
C SER A 17 25.86 16.02 -0.95
N VAL A 18 24.73 15.57 -0.35
CA VAL A 18 23.39 16.09 -0.66
C VAL A 18 23.32 17.59 -0.37
N LEU A 19 23.65 18.02 0.84
CA LEU A 19 23.57 19.42 1.25
C LEU A 19 24.49 20.32 0.43
N GLY A 20 25.71 19.84 0.17
CA GLY A 20 26.65 20.57 -0.68
C GLY A 20 26.16 20.71 -2.12
N ALA A 21 25.55 19.66 -2.70
CA ALA A 21 24.98 19.71 -4.04
C ALA A 21 23.78 20.66 -4.13
N MET A 22 22.91 20.70 -3.11
CA MET A 22 21.78 21.63 -3.03
C MET A 22 22.23 23.11 -3.00
N MET A 23 23.38 23.40 -2.38
CA MET A 23 23.96 24.76 -2.39
C MET A 23 24.69 25.11 -3.67
N LEU A 24 24.96 24.14 -4.58
CA LEU A 24 25.60 24.34 -5.87
C LEU A 24 24.65 24.45 -7.04
N SER A 25 23.46 23.83 -6.96
CA SER A 25 22.53 23.75 -8.10
C SER A 25 21.08 23.76 -7.64
N LYS A 26 20.25 24.56 -8.33
CA LYS A 26 18.78 24.57 -8.12
C LYS A 26 18.13 23.26 -8.55
N ASP A 27 18.63 22.64 -9.61
CA ASP A 27 18.11 21.35 -10.08
C ASP A 27 18.37 20.26 -9.04
N ALA A 28 19.53 20.29 -8.37
CA ALA A 28 19.83 19.39 -7.27
C ALA A 28 18.86 19.53 -6.09
N ILE A 29 18.37 20.76 -5.82
CA ILE A 29 17.36 20.97 -4.77
C ILE A 29 16.06 20.28 -5.16
N ALA A 30 15.60 20.39 -6.42
CA ALA A 30 14.41 19.74 -6.89
C ALA A 30 14.50 18.20 -6.78
N ASP A 31 15.60 17.61 -7.29
CA ASP A 31 15.84 16.16 -7.24
C ASP A 31 15.87 15.61 -5.79
N VAL A 32 16.55 16.35 -4.89
CA VAL A 32 16.66 15.95 -3.49
C VAL A 32 15.29 16.03 -2.79
N THR A 33 14.50 17.07 -3.04
CA THR A 33 13.20 17.28 -2.42
C THR A 33 12.19 16.20 -2.79
N MET A 34 12.30 15.64 -3.99
CA MET A 34 11.48 14.49 -4.41
C MET A 34 11.85 13.20 -3.68
N THR A 35 13.11 13.09 -3.19
CA THR A 35 13.64 11.83 -2.65
C THR A 35 13.64 11.78 -1.14
N ILE A 36 14.04 12.86 -0.46
CA ILE A 36 14.21 12.90 1.00
C ILE A 36 13.57 14.14 1.63
N ARG A 37 13.28 14.00 2.92
CA ARG A 37 12.81 15.08 3.80
C ARG A 37 13.85 15.41 4.87
N GLY A 38 13.66 16.51 5.60
CA GLY A 38 14.56 16.90 6.69
C GLY A 38 14.74 15.82 7.76
N GLU A 39 13.68 15.08 8.08
CA GLU A 39 13.70 13.98 9.08
C GLU A 39 14.53 12.76 8.64
N ASP A 40 14.87 12.64 7.35
CA ASP A 40 15.67 11.53 6.83
C ASP A 40 17.16 11.68 7.16
N TYR A 41 17.62 12.86 7.56
CA TYR A 41 19.00 13.04 7.99
C TYR A 41 19.25 12.42 9.37
N TYR A 42 20.40 11.81 9.53
CA TYR A 42 20.84 11.29 10.84
C TYR A 42 21.30 12.42 11.76
N ARG A 43 22.03 13.43 11.18
CA ARG A 43 22.52 14.56 11.97
C ARG A 43 21.49 15.67 12.04
N PRO A 44 21.09 16.09 13.26
CA PRO A 44 20.15 17.23 13.42
C PRO A 44 20.62 18.53 12.78
N VAL A 45 21.95 18.73 12.72
CA VAL A 45 22.55 19.91 12.05
C VAL A 45 22.32 19.88 10.55
N HIS A 46 22.31 18.70 9.92
CA HIS A 46 22.02 18.53 8.49
C HIS A 46 20.55 18.79 8.17
N GLN A 47 19.65 18.32 9.03
CA GLN A 47 18.22 18.66 8.96
C GLN A 47 18.00 20.18 9.00
N THR A 48 18.62 20.87 9.95
CA THR A 48 18.51 22.33 10.07
C THR A 48 19.00 23.05 8.82
N ILE A 49 20.14 22.61 8.23
CA ILE A 49 20.67 23.18 6.98
C ILE A 49 19.70 22.92 5.82
N HIS A 50 19.17 21.70 5.70
CA HIS A 50 18.20 21.32 4.66
C HIS A 50 16.93 22.21 4.73
N GLU A 51 16.36 22.39 5.92
CA GLU A 51 15.19 23.25 6.12
C GLU A 51 15.43 24.70 5.71
N VAL A 52 16.62 25.23 6.00
CA VAL A 52 17.03 26.59 5.59
C VAL A 52 17.18 26.70 4.08
N ILE A 53 17.75 25.68 3.45
CA ILE A 53 17.87 25.62 1.97
C ILE A 53 16.48 25.64 1.33
N LEU A 54 15.55 24.83 1.82
CA LEU A 54 14.18 24.79 1.30
C LEU A 54 13.41 26.09 1.54
N ASP A 55 13.59 26.74 2.69
CA ASP A 55 12.98 28.03 3.00
C ASP A 55 13.45 29.13 2.03
N LEU A 56 14.75 29.21 1.73
CA LEU A 56 15.31 30.13 0.76
C LEU A 56 14.83 29.82 -0.67
N PHE A 57 14.84 28.55 -1.05
CA PHE A 57 14.39 28.10 -2.36
C PHE A 57 12.91 28.40 -2.59
N GLY A 58 12.05 28.13 -1.61
CA GLY A 58 10.62 28.41 -1.65
C GLY A 58 10.28 29.89 -1.77
N ARG A 59 11.16 30.79 -1.32
CA ARG A 59 11.05 32.25 -1.50
C ARG A 59 11.65 32.74 -2.81
N GLY A 60 12.23 31.86 -3.62
CA GLY A 60 12.93 32.24 -4.84
C GLY A 60 14.27 32.96 -4.62
N GLU A 61 14.79 32.94 -3.37
CA GLU A 61 16.08 33.54 -3.01
C GLU A 61 17.25 32.65 -3.51
N PRO A 62 18.43 33.24 -3.77
CA PRO A 62 19.63 32.46 -4.08
C PRO A 62 19.97 31.49 -2.94
N VAL A 63 20.39 30.27 -3.30
CA VAL A 63 20.81 29.24 -2.33
C VAL A 63 22.31 28.97 -2.55
N ASP A 64 23.13 29.51 -1.67
CA ASP A 64 24.57 29.30 -1.61
C ASP A 64 25.08 29.39 -0.17
N ALA A 65 26.37 29.12 0.07
CA ALA A 65 26.94 29.15 1.42
C ALA A 65 26.74 30.50 2.13
N VAL A 66 26.72 31.62 1.41
CA VAL A 66 26.62 32.96 2.00
C VAL A 66 25.17 33.23 2.44
N THR A 67 24.22 32.96 1.57
CA THR A 67 22.77 33.17 1.85
C THR A 67 22.28 32.21 2.95
N VAL A 68 22.68 30.94 2.91
CA VAL A 68 22.39 29.94 3.93
C VAL A 68 23.00 30.33 5.29
N ALA A 69 24.29 30.76 5.32
CA ALA A 69 24.90 31.25 6.56
C ALA A 69 24.18 32.48 7.13
N GLY A 70 23.77 33.42 6.26
CA GLY A 70 23.01 34.60 6.64
C GLY A 70 21.67 34.24 7.27
N GLN A 71 20.95 33.26 6.71
CA GLN A 71 19.66 32.81 7.25
C GLN A 71 19.83 32.03 8.55
N LEU A 72 20.83 31.15 8.65
CA LEU A 72 21.17 30.44 9.88
C LEU A 72 21.58 31.42 11.00
N LYS A 73 22.30 32.47 10.69
CA LYS A 73 22.64 33.53 11.67
C LYS A 73 21.40 34.25 12.17
N ARG A 74 20.44 34.56 11.30
CA ARG A 74 19.16 35.18 11.67
C ARG A 74 18.32 34.28 12.59
N ARG A 75 18.39 32.95 12.40
CA ARG A 75 17.72 31.95 13.26
C ARG A 75 18.49 31.65 14.55
N GLY A 76 19.74 32.05 14.67
CA GLY A 76 20.59 31.76 15.84
C GLY A 76 21.26 30.38 15.79
N ASP A 77 21.15 29.66 14.68
CA ASP A 77 21.63 28.28 14.53
C ASP A 77 23.06 28.17 13.94
N LEU A 78 23.64 29.27 13.42
CA LEU A 78 24.89 29.23 12.69
C LEU A 78 26.04 28.61 13.49
N GLU A 79 26.20 28.99 14.74
CA GLU A 79 27.28 28.45 15.59
C GLU A 79 27.05 26.97 15.91
N ARG A 80 25.80 26.57 16.08
CA ARG A 80 25.42 25.18 16.39
C ARG A 80 25.74 24.21 15.26
N ILE A 81 25.67 24.67 14.02
CA ILE A 81 26.01 23.85 12.85
C ILE A 81 27.51 23.76 12.57
N GLY A 82 28.38 24.50 13.26
CA GLY A 82 29.81 24.58 13.02
C GLY A 82 30.26 25.82 12.25
N GLY A 83 29.39 26.83 12.15
CA GLY A 83 29.69 28.11 11.52
C GLY A 83 29.75 28.08 9.97
N ALA A 84 30.07 29.23 9.38
CA ALA A 84 30.21 29.34 7.92
C ALA A 84 31.27 28.39 7.33
N PRO A 85 32.41 28.09 8.00
CA PRO A 85 33.39 27.13 7.48
C PRO A 85 32.82 25.76 7.16
N TYR A 86 31.83 25.27 7.97
CA TYR A 86 31.21 23.99 7.72
C TYR A 86 30.40 23.98 6.42
N LEU A 87 29.66 25.05 6.11
CA LEU A 87 28.94 25.17 4.82
C LEU A 87 29.91 25.16 3.63
N HIS A 88 31.05 25.83 3.73
CA HIS A 88 32.08 25.76 2.70
C HIS A 88 32.69 24.37 2.56
N GLN A 89 32.88 23.65 3.67
CA GLN A 89 33.32 22.25 3.65
C GLN A 89 32.32 21.35 2.93
N LEU A 90 31.01 21.52 3.15
CA LEU A 90 29.95 20.76 2.47
C LEU A 90 30.05 20.96 0.94
N ILE A 91 30.17 22.20 0.47
CA ILE A 91 30.27 22.50 -0.96
C ILE A 91 31.56 21.93 -1.55
N SER A 92 32.70 22.10 -0.86
CA SER A 92 34.01 21.63 -1.35
C SER A 92 34.10 20.10 -1.39
N GLY A 93 33.32 19.40 -0.60
CA GLY A 93 33.28 17.93 -0.55
C GLY A 93 32.47 17.29 -1.65
N VAL A 94 31.70 18.05 -2.45
CA VAL A 94 30.84 17.49 -3.50
C VAL A 94 31.61 17.32 -4.81
N PRO A 95 31.75 16.10 -5.35
CA PRO A 95 32.43 15.90 -6.64
C PRO A 95 31.66 16.49 -7.82
N THR A 96 30.32 16.36 -7.80
CA THR A 96 29.41 16.93 -8.81
C THR A 96 27.99 17.05 -8.27
N ALA A 97 27.34 18.17 -8.51
CA ALA A 97 25.96 18.40 -8.12
C ALA A 97 24.95 17.52 -8.92
N ALA A 98 25.33 17.04 -10.09
CA ALA A 98 24.49 16.17 -10.92
C ALA A 98 24.14 14.82 -10.26
N ASN A 99 24.90 14.39 -9.25
CA ASN A 99 24.65 13.13 -8.53
C ASN A 99 23.81 13.31 -7.25
N ALA A 100 23.22 14.48 -7.05
CA ALA A 100 22.46 14.79 -5.83
C ALA A 100 21.35 13.77 -5.54
N GLY A 101 20.56 13.40 -6.55
CA GLY A 101 19.52 12.39 -6.44
C GLY A 101 20.04 10.99 -6.06
N TYR A 102 21.25 10.63 -6.52
CA TYR A 102 21.87 9.37 -6.10
C TYR A 102 22.27 9.39 -4.62
N TYR A 103 22.89 10.47 -4.16
CA TYR A 103 23.24 10.60 -2.74
C TYR A 103 21.99 10.68 -1.86
N ALA A 104 20.92 11.34 -2.33
CA ALA A 104 19.65 11.39 -1.64
C ALA A 104 19.03 10.00 -1.44
N ARG A 105 19.10 9.11 -2.44
CA ARG A 105 18.66 7.72 -2.29
C ARG A 105 19.43 6.97 -1.21
N ILE A 106 20.74 7.16 -1.10
CA ILE A 106 21.56 6.55 -0.03
C ILE A 106 21.06 7.03 1.35
N VAL A 107 20.82 8.34 1.50
CA VAL A 107 20.29 8.90 2.75
C VAL A 107 18.92 8.32 3.07
N ARG A 108 18.03 8.20 2.07
CA ARG A 108 16.70 7.60 2.19
C ARG A 108 16.75 6.15 2.66
N GLU A 109 17.60 5.33 2.04
CA GLU A 109 17.78 3.92 2.45
C GLU A 109 18.22 3.80 3.91
N ARG A 110 19.18 4.66 4.34
CA ARG A 110 19.62 4.68 5.75
C ARG A 110 18.51 5.14 6.69
N ALA A 111 17.70 6.11 6.28
CA ALA A 111 16.55 6.57 7.05
C ALA A 111 15.49 5.46 7.21
N GLN A 112 15.17 4.72 6.15
CA GLN A 112 14.26 3.58 6.19
C GLN A 112 14.76 2.48 7.14
N LEU A 113 16.07 2.16 7.08
CA LEU A 113 16.66 1.20 8.01
C LEU A 113 16.59 1.68 9.46
N ARG A 114 16.76 2.98 9.74
CA ARG A 114 16.55 3.56 11.07
C ARG A 114 15.12 3.44 11.54
N SER A 115 14.17 3.75 10.66
CA SER A 115 12.74 3.61 10.95
C SER A 115 12.37 2.16 11.29
N LEU A 116 12.94 1.18 10.56
CA LEU A 116 12.76 -0.23 10.85
C LEU A 116 13.33 -0.62 12.23
N VAL A 117 14.53 -0.14 12.58
CA VAL A 117 15.13 -0.38 13.91
C VAL A 117 14.27 0.23 15.00
N GLN A 118 13.74 1.45 14.80
CA GLN A 118 12.87 2.12 15.76
C GLN A 118 11.53 1.38 15.94
N ALA A 119 10.90 0.97 14.83
CA ALA A 119 9.67 0.17 14.86
C ALA A 119 9.90 -1.15 15.60
N GLY A 120 10.97 -1.87 15.26
CA GLY A 120 11.35 -3.10 15.98
C GLY A 120 11.56 -2.90 17.47
N THR A 121 12.17 -1.77 17.88
CA THR A 121 12.35 -1.44 19.30
C THR A 121 11.00 -1.19 19.99
N ARG A 122 10.07 -0.48 19.34
CA ARG A 122 8.71 -0.27 19.86
C ARG A 122 7.93 -1.59 19.97
N VAL A 123 8.03 -2.47 18.96
CA VAL A 123 7.42 -3.80 19.00
C VAL A 123 7.95 -4.63 20.17
N VAL A 124 9.26 -4.59 20.43
CA VAL A 124 9.85 -5.24 21.61
C VAL A 124 9.30 -4.65 22.91
N GLN A 125 9.16 -3.31 22.99
CA GLN A 125 8.60 -2.66 24.18
C GLN A 125 7.14 -3.05 24.41
N LEU A 126 6.31 -3.15 23.36
CA LEU A 126 4.93 -3.64 23.45
C LEU A 126 4.87 -5.06 24.01
N GLY A 127 5.77 -5.95 23.59
CA GLY A 127 5.82 -7.33 24.09
C GLY A 127 6.27 -7.47 25.57
N TYR A 128 6.96 -6.46 26.10
CA TYR A 128 7.36 -6.41 27.52
C TYR A 128 6.43 -5.54 28.39
N ALA A 129 5.47 -4.83 27.78
CA ALA A 129 4.50 -4.04 28.53
C ALA A 129 3.54 -5.01 29.26
N ASP A 130 3.66 -5.07 30.60
CA ASP A 130 2.83 -5.94 31.45
C ASP A 130 1.60 -5.16 31.94
N ASP A 131 0.91 -4.45 31.02
CA ASP A 131 -0.21 -3.56 31.36
C ASP A 131 -1.57 -4.27 31.41
N GLY A 132 -1.60 -5.62 31.30
CA GLY A 132 -2.83 -6.42 31.34
C GLY A 132 -3.76 -6.17 30.15
N GLY A 133 -3.26 -5.64 29.05
CA GLY A 133 -4.00 -5.39 27.82
C GLY A 133 -4.33 -6.67 27.05
N ASP A 134 -5.28 -6.57 26.11
CA ASP A 134 -5.63 -7.65 25.21
C ASP A 134 -4.43 -7.96 24.28
N VAL A 135 -4.04 -9.23 24.23
CA VAL A 135 -2.91 -9.70 23.42
C VAL A 135 -3.15 -9.44 21.93
N ASP A 136 -4.38 -9.59 21.45
CA ASP A 136 -4.74 -9.36 20.05
C ASP A 136 -4.60 -7.87 19.70
N GLU A 137 -4.93 -6.98 20.62
CA GLU A 137 -4.74 -5.53 20.43
C GLU A 137 -3.25 -5.16 20.36
N LEU A 138 -2.40 -5.76 21.20
CA LEU A 138 -0.95 -5.56 21.15
C LEU A 138 -0.33 -6.08 19.84
N ILE A 139 -0.81 -7.21 19.33
CA ILE A 139 -0.38 -7.75 18.03
C ILE A 139 -0.79 -6.79 16.90
N ASN A 140 -2.01 -6.27 16.90
CA ASN A 140 -2.46 -5.30 15.91
C ASN A 140 -1.64 -4.00 15.94
N GLN A 141 -1.31 -3.51 17.13
CA GLN A 141 -0.42 -2.34 17.29
C GLN A 141 0.98 -2.62 16.73
N ALA A 142 1.56 -3.79 17.02
CA ALA A 142 2.87 -4.19 16.48
C ALA A 142 2.86 -4.28 14.94
N GLN A 143 1.81 -4.82 14.35
CA GLN A 143 1.63 -4.86 12.89
C GLN A 143 1.54 -3.45 12.30
N SER A 144 0.78 -2.55 12.94
CA SER A 144 0.65 -1.15 12.51
C SER A 144 2.00 -0.41 12.52
N GLU A 145 2.83 -0.63 13.55
CA GLU A 145 4.18 -0.06 13.64
C GLU A 145 5.10 -0.50 12.48
N ILE A 146 5.03 -1.76 12.09
CA ILE A 146 5.81 -2.28 10.96
C ILE A 146 5.25 -1.76 9.63
N TYR A 147 3.92 -1.73 9.48
CA TYR A 147 3.26 -1.24 8.27
C TYR A 147 3.60 0.22 7.97
N ALA A 148 3.63 1.07 9.00
CA ALA A 148 4.00 2.47 8.89
C ALA A 148 5.42 2.71 8.33
N VAL A 149 6.34 1.75 8.47
CA VAL A 149 7.67 1.82 7.84
C VAL A 149 7.58 1.63 6.33
N SER A 150 6.67 0.77 5.86
CA SER A 150 6.47 0.47 4.43
C SER A 150 5.78 1.61 3.70
N GLU A 151 4.76 2.24 4.30
CA GLU A 151 4.03 3.36 3.68
C GLU A 151 4.90 4.59 3.39
N ARG A 152 5.98 4.80 4.16
CA ARG A 152 6.94 5.88 3.91
C ARG A 152 7.81 5.67 2.66
N GLY A 153 7.72 4.49 2.02
CA GLY A 153 8.54 4.10 0.87
C GLY A 153 8.08 4.65 -0.48
N ASP A 154 6.78 4.78 -0.69
CA ASP A 154 6.19 5.03 -1.99
C ASP A 154 5.48 6.39 -2.05
N SER A 155 6.23 7.46 -2.32
CA SER A 155 5.67 8.77 -2.66
C SER A 155 5.83 9.14 -4.14
N GLU A 156 5.92 8.15 -5.04
CA GLU A 156 5.79 8.38 -6.49
C GLU A 156 4.34 8.18 -6.95
N ASP A 157 3.39 8.89 -6.32
CA ASP A 157 1.97 8.80 -6.67
C ASP A 157 1.57 9.64 -7.91
N TYR A 158 2.50 10.41 -8.48
CA TYR A 158 2.19 11.25 -9.64
C TYR A 158 2.87 10.72 -10.90
N ARG A 159 2.11 9.97 -11.70
CA ARG A 159 2.55 9.54 -13.03
C ARG A 159 1.96 10.48 -14.09
N PRO A 160 2.73 10.93 -15.08
CA PRO A 160 2.20 11.74 -16.17
C PRO A 160 1.14 10.96 -16.94
N ILE A 161 0.09 11.62 -17.40
CA ILE A 161 -1.02 10.99 -18.12
C ILE A 161 -0.54 10.21 -19.36
N THR A 162 0.59 10.61 -19.94
CA THR A 162 1.19 9.95 -21.10
C THR A 162 1.52 8.48 -20.85
N GLU A 163 1.88 8.10 -19.63
CA GLU A 163 2.15 6.70 -19.29
C GLU A 163 0.88 5.84 -19.27
N PHE A 164 -0.28 6.44 -18.96
CA PHE A 164 -1.56 5.75 -18.95
C PHE A 164 -2.22 5.67 -20.34
N LEU A 165 -1.85 6.57 -21.29
CA LEU A 165 -2.47 6.62 -22.60
C LEU A 165 -2.22 5.35 -23.41
N ASP A 166 -1.01 4.81 -23.36
CA ASP A 166 -0.66 3.59 -24.12
C ASP A 166 -1.41 2.36 -23.57
N GLU A 167 -1.52 2.26 -22.24
CA GLU A 167 -2.31 1.21 -21.58
C GLU A 167 -3.79 1.34 -21.96
N THR A 168 -4.35 2.55 -21.91
CA THR A 168 -5.75 2.84 -22.25
C THR A 168 -6.06 2.53 -23.71
N VAL A 169 -5.17 2.89 -24.64
CA VAL A 169 -5.37 2.60 -26.07
C VAL A 169 -5.36 1.10 -26.33
N THR A 170 -4.47 0.37 -25.65
CA THR A 170 -4.40 -1.11 -25.75
C THR A 170 -5.70 -1.74 -25.24
N GLU A 171 -6.20 -1.31 -24.10
CA GLU A 171 -7.48 -1.77 -23.53
C GLU A 171 -8.66 -1.49 -24.48
N LEU A 172 -8.74 -0.28 -25.06
CA LEU A 172 -9.77 0.07 -26.02
C LEU A 172 -9.72 -0.81 -27.30
N GLN A 173 -8.51 -1.15 -27.76
CA GLN A 173 -8.36 -2.05 -28.91
C GLN A 173 -8.82 -3.49 -28.60
N GLU A 174 -8.56 -3.97 -27.39
CA GLU A 174 -9.03 -5.28 -26.95
C GLU A 174 -10.56 -5.32 -26.80
N LEU A 175 -11.15 -4.28 -26.20
CA LEU A 175 -12.61 -4.13 -26.13
C LEU A 175 -13.26 -4.13 -27.52
N GLN A 176 -12.65 -3.45 -28.49
CA GLN A 176 -13.14 -3.42 -29.86
C GLN A 176 -13.05 -4.81 -30.54
N LYS A 177 -11.96 -5.54 -30.34
CA LYS A 177 -11.78 -6.89 -30.86
C LYS A 177 -12.79 -7.90 -30.29
N ASN A 178 -13.13 -7.73 -29.00
CA ASN A 178 -14.06 -8.60 -28.28
C ASN A 178 -15.53 -8.20 -28.50
N GLY A 179 -15.82 -7.35 -29.50
CA GLY A 179 -17.20 -6.96 -29.84
C GLY A 179 -17.92 -6.14 -28.75
N GLY A 180 -17.17 -5.45 -27.89
CA GLY A 180 -17.73 -4.66 -26.77
C GLY A 180 -18.24 -5.53 -25.60
N MET A 181 -17.94 -6.82 -25.60
CA MET A 181 -18.24 -7.68 -24.46
C MET A 181 -17.34 -7.30 -23.27
N SER A 182 -17.95 -7.27 -22.10
CA SER A 182 -17.39 -6.89 -20.81
C SER A 182 -15.94 -7.35 -20.59
N SER A 183 -15.05 -6.41 -20.27
CA SER A 183 -13.71 -6.71 -19.78
C SER A 183 -13.70 -7.04 -18.27
N GLY A 184 -14.83 -6.84 -17.58
CA GLY A 184 -14.98 -7.08 -16.15
C GLY A 184 -15.45 -8.51 -15.83
N VAL A 185 -15.36 -8.85 -14.54
CA VAL A 185 -15.89 -10.12 -14.01
C VAL A 185 -17.41 -10.13 -14.13
N PRO A 186 -18.01 -11.08 -14.86
CA PRO A 186 -19.46 -11.12 -15.05
C PRO A 186 -20.17 -11.50 -13.74
N THR A 187 -21.23 -10.77 -13.40
CA THR A 187 -22.02 -11.05 -12.20
C THR A 187 -22.97 -12.24 -12.39
N GLY A 188 -23.27 -12.62 -13.64
CA GLY A 188 -24.27 -13.62 -13.99
C GLY A 188 -25.70 -13.06 -14.14
N PHE A 189 -25.89 -11.77 -13.88
CA PHE A 189 -27.15 -11.08 -14.09
C PHE A 189 -27.04 -10.24 -15.37
N TYR A 190 -27.59 -10.78 -16.47
CA TYR A 190 -27.46 -10.20 -17.81
C TYR A 190 -27.76 -8.70 -17.88
N GLN A 191 -28.85 -8.25 -17.23
CA GLN A 191 -29.20 -6.82 -17.26
C GLN A 191 -28.23 -5.96 -16.48
N LEU A 192 -27.68 -6.47 -15.36
CA LEU A 192 -26.67 -5.80 -14.58
C LEU A 192 -25.35 -5.73 -15.34
N ASP A 193 -24.94 -6.84 -15.92
CA ASP A 193 -23.70 -6.91 -16.70
C ASP A 193 -23.75 -6.01 -17.94
N ASN A 194 -24.90 -5.84 -18.58
CA ASN A 194 -25.08 -4.89 -19.67
C ASN A 194 -24.96 -3.42 -19.22
N LEU A 195 -25.32 -3.12 -17.97
CA LEU A 195 -25.23 -1.76 -17.43
C LEU A 195 -23.82 -1.42 -16.90
N THR A 196 -23.18 -2.40 -16.26
CA THR A 196 -21.90 -2.20 -15.55
C THR A 196 -20.70 -2.67 -16.35
N HIS A 197 -20.91 -3.42 -17.41
CA HIS A 197 -19.89 -4.16 -18.15
C HIS A 197 -19.09 -5.14 -17.27
N GLY A 198 -19.73 -5.71 -16.22
CA GLY A 198 -19.11 -6.55 -15.21
C GLY A 198 -18.44 -5.77 -14.08
N LEU A 199 -17.72 -6.47 -13.22
CA LEU A 199 -16.98 -5.87 -12.09
C LEU A 199 -15.51 -5.70 -12.51
N HIS A 200 -14.99 -4.48 -12.43
CA HIS A 200 -13.64 -4.16 -12.89
C HIS A 200 -12.61 -4.15 -11.75
N PRO A 201 -11.32 -4.39 -12.04
CA PRO A 201 -10.25 -4.30 -11.05
C PRO A 201 -10.22 -2.94 -10.34
N GLY A 202 -9.92 -2.94 -9.03
CA GLY A 202 -9.83 -1.72 -8.23
C GLY A 202 -11.16 -1.09 -7.83
N GLN A 203 -12.31 -1.66 -8.25
CA GLN A 203 -13.63 -1.15 -7.86
C GLN A 203 -14.07 -1.64 -6.47
N LEU A 204 -14.65 -0.75 -5.69
CA LEU A 204 -15.41 -1.08 -4.48
C LEU A 204 -16.90 -1.01 -4.82
N VAL A 205 -17.58 -2.16 -4.79
CA VAL A 205 -19.03 -2.25 -5.03
C VAL A 205 -19.75 -2.52 -3.71
N ILE A 206 -20.63 -1.60 -3.31
CA ILE A 206 -21.39 -1.70 -2.06
C ILE A 206 -22.80 -2.14 -2.37
N VAL A 207 -23.21 -3.29 -1.80
CA VAL A 207 -24.57 -3.81 -1.87
C VAL A 207 -25.25 -3.63 -0.52
N ALA A 208 -26.30 -2.83 -0.48
CA ALA A 208 -27.09 -2.60 0.73
C ALA A 208 -28.54 -3.05 0.53
N ALA A 209 -29.11 -3.68 1.54
CA ALA A 209 -30.49 -4.12 1.54
C ALA A 209 -31.06 -4.16 2.97
N ARG A 210 -32.39 -4.13 3.09
CA ARG A 210 -33.06 -4.40 4.38
C ARG A 210 -32.81 -5.86 4.79
N PRO A 211 -32.89 -6.18 6.09
CA PRO A 211 -32.78 -7.56 6.56
C PRO A 211 -33.69 -8.51 5.78
N ALA A 212 -33.24 -9.72 5.52
CA ALA A 212 -33.95 -10.79 4.81
C ALA A 212 -34.27 -10.52 3.31
N MET A 213 -33.72 -9.48 2.70
CA MET A 213 -33.92 -9.17 1.27
C MET A 213 -32.95 -9.88 0.32
N GLY A 214 -32.10 -10.77 0.83
CA GLY A 214 -31.19 -11.57 0.00
C GLY A 214 -29.84 -10.91 -0.34
N LYS A 215 -29.39 -9.90 0.43
CA LYS A 215 -28.08 -9.25 0.26
C LYS A 215 -26.94 -10.25 0.12
N SER A 216 -26.78 -11.13 1.11
CA SER A 216 -25.72 -12.14 1.14
C SER A 216 -25.89 -13.17 0.03
N THR A 217 -27.12 -13.54 -0.33
CA THR A 217 -27.42 -14.44 -1.44
C THR A 217 -26.94 -13.85 -2.77
N LEU A 218 -27.19 -12.57 -3.01
CA LEU A 218 -26.73 -11.88 -4.22
C LEU A 218 -25.19 -11.86 -4.31
N ALA A 219 -24.51 -11.56 -3.21
CA ALA A 219 -23.05 -11.59 -3.17
C ALA A 219 -22.49 -12.99 -3.44
N LEU A 220 -23.11 -14.02 -2.87
CA LEU A 220 -22.76 -15.42 -3.14
C LEU A 220 -23.00 -15.80 -4.60
N ASP A 221 -24.06 -15.30 -5.23
CA ASP A 221 -24.34 -15.55 -6.65
C ASP A 221 -23.28 -14.93 -7.55
N PHE A 222 -22.76 -13.74 -7.23
CA PHE A 222 -21.63 -13.15 -7.96
C PHE A 222 -20.38 -14.02 -7.88
N CYS A 223 -20.01 -14.45 -6.67
CA CYS A 223 -18.84 -15.31 -6.45
C CYS A 223 -19.03 -16.68 -7.14
N ARG A 224 -20.24 -17.24 -7.05
CA ARG A 224 -20.61 -18.49 -7.72
C ARG A 224 -20.44 -18.38 -9.24
N ASN A 225 -21.00 -17.33 -9.84
CA ASN A 225 -20.88 -17.11 -11.27
C ASN A 225 -19.41 -16.91 -11.70
N ALA A 226 -18.65 -16.14 -10.95
CA ALA A 226 -17.24 -15.91 -11.24
C ALA A 226 -16.42 -17.22 -11.13
N ALA A 227 -16.54 -17.96 -10.02
CA ALA A 227 -15.68 -19.11 -9.75
C ALA A 227 -16.14 -20.38 -10.47
N ILE A 228 -17.45 -20.70 -10.51
CA ILE A 228 -17.95 -21.98 -11.04
C ILE A 228 -18.20 -21.91 -12.55
N HIS A 229 -18.71 -20.77 -13.04
CA HIS A 229 -19.08 -20.64 -14.45
C HIS A 229 -18.02 -19.97 -15.33
N ASN A 230 -17.13 -19.13 -14.71
CA ASN A 230 -16.11 -18.39 -15.44
C ASN A 230 -14.68 -18.73 -14.98
N GLU A 231 -14.49 -19.70 -14.08
CA GLU A 231 -13.17 -20.16 -13.58
C GLU A 231 -12.28 -19.03 -13.00
N MET A 232 -12.92 -17.94 -12.53
CA MET A 232 -12.24 -16.79 -11.94
C MET A 232 -12.13 -16.97 -10.43
N THR A 233 -10.94 -16.75 -9.88
CA THR A 233 -10.70 -16.87 -8.43
C THR A 233 -11.58 -15.89 -7.65
N SER A 234 -12.31 -16.40 -6.67
CA SER A 234 -13.18 -15.62 -5.79
C SER A 234 -12.93 -15.97 -4.32
N VAL A 235 -12.95 -14.98 -3.45
CA VAL A 235 -12.81 -15.14 -2.00
C VAL A 235 -14.01 -14.51 -1.32
N ILE A 236 -14.58 -15.23 -0.35
CA ILE A 236 -15.71 -14.76 0.46
C ILE A 236 -15.22 -14.64 1.90
N PHE A 237 -15.27 -13.42 2.46
CA PHE A 237 -15.10 -13.17 3.89
C PHE A 237 -16.46 -13.03 4.53
N SER A 238 -16.84 -13.94 5.43
CA SER A 238 -18.17 -13.99 6.02
C SER A 238 -18.11 -13.82 7.52
N LEU A 239 -18.72 -12.74 8.01
CA LEU A 239 -18.91 -12.47 9.44
C LEU A 239 -20.33 -12.84 9.92
N GLU A 240 -21.23 -13.31 9.03
CA GLU A 240 -22.64 -13.56 9.32
C GLU A 240 -22.99 -15.06 9.19
N MET A 241 -22.36 -15.78 8.27
CA MET A 241 -22.67 -17.17 7.95
C MET A 241 -21.41 -18.03 8.02
N ASP A 242 -21.54 -19.25 8.55
CA ASP A 242 -20.47 -20.24 8.51
C ASP A 242 -20.25 -20.83 7.10
N GLY A 243 -19.07 -21.38 6.87
CA GLY A 243 -18.70 -21.97 5.58
C GLY A 243 -19.61 -23.14 5.16
N THR A 244 -20.20 -23.85 6.13
CA THR A 244 -21.15 -24.95 5.87
C THR A 244 -22.46 -24.41 5.32
N GLU A 245 -22.98 -23.32 5.86
CA GLU A 245 -24.17 -22.66 5.36
C GLU A 245 -23.95 -22.10 3.95
N ILE A 246 -22.81 -21.43 3.71
CA ILE A 246 -22.40 -20.92 2.40
C ILE A 246 -22.35 -22.08 1.40
N SER A 247 -21.66 -23.18 1.72
CA SER A 247 -21.55 -24.36 0.85
C SER A 247 -22.92 -24.97 0.54
N ARG A 248 -23.81 -25.04 1.51
CA ARG A 248 -25.18 -25.53 1.32
C ARG A 248 -25.98 -24.66 0.36
N ARG A 249 -25.84 -23.33 0.44
CA ARG A 249 -26.47 -22.37 -0.47
C ARG A 249 -25.94 -22.52 -1.89
N MET A 250 -24.62 -22.72 -2.04
CA MET A 250 -23.99 -22.97 -3.34
C MET A 250 -24.50 -24.26 -3.97
N ILE A 251 -24.56 -25.36 -3.22
CA ILE A 251 -25.11 -26.64 -3.68
C ILE A 251 -26.59 -26.50 -4.07
N SER A 252 -27.39 -25.79 -3.27
CA SER A 252 -28.79 -25.53 -3.58
C SER A 252 -28.96 -24.80 -4.91
N ALA A 253 -28.17 -23.72 -5.09
CA ALA A 253 -28.24 -22.89 -6.29
C ALA A 253 -27.80 -23.65 -7.56
N GLU A 254 -26.75 -24.47 -7.48
CA GLU A 254 -26.22 -25.22 -8.62
C GLU A 254 -27.05 -26.48 -8.93
N SER A 255 -27.53 -27.21 -7.93
CA SER A 255 -28.29 -28.45 -8.13
C SER A 255 -29.79 -28.22 -8.40
N GLY A 256 -30.29 -27.02 -8.05
CA GLY A 256 -31.73 -26.74 -8.08
C GLY A 256 -32.52 -27.46 -6.98
N VAL A 257 -31.84 -28.10 -6.01
CA VAL A 257 -32.50 -28.69 -4.82
C VAL A 257 -32.78 -27.59 -3.81
N SER A 258 -34.02 -27.50 -3.34
CA SER A 258 -34.40 -26.40 -2.44
C SER A 258 -33.63 -26.43 -1.12
N MET A 259 -33.29 -25.22 -0.59
CA MET A 259 -32.66 -25.07 0.72
C MET A 259 -33.41 -25.74 1.84
N SER A 260 -34.77 -25.75 1.77
CA SER A 260 -35.63 -26.42 2.76
C SER A 260 -35.34 -27.92 2.84
N ARG A 261 -35.24 -28.58 1.69
CA ARG A 261 -34.93 -30.03 1.64
C ARG A 261 -33.52 -30.35 2.09
N LEU A 262 -32.56 -29.51 1.70
CA LEU A 262 -31.16 -29.64 2.15
C LEU A 262 -31.03 -29.44 3.68
N SER A 263 -31.85 -28.58 4.26
CA SER A 263 -31.81 -28.29 5.69
C SER A 263 -32.57 -29.29 6.53
N SER A 264 -33.69 -29.84 6.02
CA SER A 264 -34.48 -30.86 6.72
C SER A 264 -33.90 -32.26 6.56
N GLY A 265 -32.98 -32.48 5.59
CA GLY A 265 -32.51 -33.83 5.26
C GLY A 265 -33.53 -34.69 4.48
N ASP A 266 -34.64 -34.13 4.04
CA ASP A 266 -35.69 -34.82 3.27
C ASP A 266 -35.29 -34.84 1.76
N LEU A 267 -34.31 -35.68 1.44
CA LEU A 267 -33.71 -35.81 0.12
C LEU A 267 -34.07 -37.13 -0.52
N GLU A 268 -34.54 -37.10 -1.75
CA GLU A 268 -34.81 -38.28 -2.57
C GLU A 268 -33.55 -38.70 -3.36
N ASP A 269 -33.54 -39.93 -3.90
CA ASP A 269 -32.41 -40.43 -4.71
C ASP A 269 -32.13 -39.53 -5.92
N ALA A 270 -33.17 -38.92 -6.51
CA ALA A 270 -33.05 -37.97 -7.59
C ALA A 270 -32.31 -36.69 -7.17
N ASP A 271 -32.47 -36.23 -5.94
CA ASP A 271 -31.75 -35.05 -5.41
C ASP A 271 -30.30 -35.37 -5.14
N TRP A 272 -30.01 -36.55 -4.59
CA TRP A 272 -28.64 -37.01 -4.42
C TRP A 272 -27.88 -37.11 -5.75
N THR A 273 -28.54 -37.55 -6.81
CA THR A 273 -27.96 -37.59 -8.16
C THR A 273 -27.60 -36.20 -8.67
N LYS A 274 -28.47 -35.19 -8.50
CA LYS A 274 -28.22 -33.80 -8.85
C LYS A 274 -27.09 -33.20 -8.04
N ILE A 275 -27.08 -33.42 -6.74
CA ILE A 275 -26.02 -32.95 -5.83
C ILE A 275 -24.67 -33.55 -6.24
N ALA A 276 -24.60 -34.86 -6.52
CA ALA A 276 -23.36 -35.51 -6.92
C ALA A 276 -22.77 -34.93 -8.24
N GLN A 277 -23.62 -34.58 -9.19
CA GLN A 277 -23.19 -33.94 -10.45
C GLN A 277 -22.57 -32.55 -10.20
N VAL A 278 -23.09 -31.81 -9.25
CA VAL A 278 -22.65 -30.47 -8.94
C VAL A 278 -21.39 -30.47 -8.06
N LEU A 279 -21.24 -31.40 -7.14
CA LEU A 279 -20.09 -31.51 -6.26
C LEU A 279 -18.77 -31.56 -7.01
N SER A 280 -18.71 -32.27 -8.15
CA SER A 280 -17.51 -32.33 -8.96
C SER A 280 -17.07 -30.97 -9.51
N ARG A 281 -18.03 -30.13 -9.94
CA ARG A 281 -17.76 -28.77 -10.44
C ARG A 281 -17.40 -27.82 -9.30
N CYS A 282 -18.14 -27.85 -8.20
CA CYS A 282 -17.88 -27.03 -7.04
C CYS A 282 -16.51 -27.31 -6.41
N SER A 283 -16.08 -28.59 -6.37
CA SER A 283 -14.78 -28.96 -5.79
C SER A 283 -13.56 -28.54 -6.61
N GLN A 284 -13.75 -28.24 -7.90
CA GLN A 284 -12.69 -27.77 -8.81
C GLN A 284 -12.70 -26.25 -8.97
N ALA A 285 -13.75 -25.56 -8.53
CA ALA A 285 -13.88 -24.13 -8.68
C ALA A 285 -12.91 -23.39 -7.76
N PRO A 286 -12.24 -22.33 -8.23
CA PRO A 286 -11.32 -21.54 -7.43
C PRO A 286 -12.07 -20.56 -6.49
N LEU A 287 -12.90 -21.12 -5.58
CA LEU A 287 -13.70 -20.40 -4.60
C LEU A 287 -13.17 -20.66 -3.19
N TYR A 288 -12.82 -19.60 -2.49
CA TYR A 288 -12.28 -19.67 -1.13
C TYR A 288 -13.25 -18.99 -0.15
N ILE A 289 -13.40 -19.56 1.03
CA ILE A 289 -14.27 -19.04 2.09
C ILE A 289 -13.44 -18.86 3.34
N ASP A 290 -13.51 -17.67 3.93
CA ASP A 290 -12.99 -17.35 5.24
C ASP A 290 -14.15 -16.92 6.13
N ASP A 291 -14.49 -17.75 7.11
CA ASP A 291 -15.55 -17.54 8.10
C ASP A 291 -14.97 -17.33 9.51
N SER A 292 -13.68 -16.99 9.59
CA SER A 292 -13.01 -16.65 10.84
C SER A 292 -13.58 -15.36 11.42
N PRO A 293 -13.83 -15.29 12.75
CA PRO A 293 -14.37 -14.12 13.43
C PRO A 293 -13.40 -12.95 13.49
#